data_052c89cb6234226f9c027fe92eb99718
#
_entry.id   052c89cb6234226f9c027fe92eb99718
#
_cell.length_a   1.000
_cell.length_b   1.000
_cell.length_c   1.000
_cell.angle_alpha   90.00
_cell.angle_beta   90.00
_cell.angle_gamma   90.00
#
_symmetry.space_group_name_H-M   'P 1'
#
loop_
_entity.id
_entity.type
_entity.pdbx_description
1 polymer ?
#
loop_
_entity_poly.entity_id
_entity_poly.type
_entity_poly.pdbx_seq_one_letter_code
_entity_poly.pdbx_strand_id
1 'polypeptide(L)'
;MAEAQELRVQPHDLVAEQSVLGAIFINPEKLITVREFIEADDFYKYSHRVIFKAMVTLSDRNDAIDATTVRTILDDQDDLQNIGGISYLVDLVNSVPTSANAEYYAKIVAEKAMLRRIINRLTEIVNQAYEGTTESDEIIANAEKALVDVSEHSNSSGFRKISEVLDVNFNTLEMRSQQTSDVTGLPTGFRDLHKITTGLHPDQLIILAARPAVGKTAFVLNIAQNVGTKQNKAVAVFSLEMGAESLVDRMLAAEGMIDSHALRTGQLTEQDWNNVMIAQGALAEAPIYIDDTPGIKITEIRARSRKLSQEVEGGLGLIVIDYLQLITGTRPENRQQEVSDISRQLKILAKELKVPVIALSQLSRGAEQRQDQRPVLSDIRESGSIEQDADIVAFLYRDDYYRKEGEEPENAIEDNTIEVILEKNRAGARGTVKLLFQKEYNKFSSIAQFEES
;
A
#
# COMPACT_ATOMS: atom_id res chain seq x y z
N MET A 1 37.87 -23.67 -27.66
CA MET A 1 38.52 -23.18 -26.45
C MET A 1 37.44 -23.09 -25.39
N ALA A 2 37.39 -23.99 -24.41
CA ALA A 2 36.49 -23.96 -23.30
C ALA A 2 37.03 -22.91 -22.30
N GLU A 3 36.39 -21.75 -22.20
CA GLU A 3 36.65 -20.82 -21.11
C GLU A 3 36.33 -21.53 -19.80
N ALA A 4 37.32 -21.64 -18.92
CA ALA A 4 37.13 -22.12 -17.58
C ALA A 4 36.08 -21.23 -16.89
N GLN A 5 34.95 -21.80 -16.58
CA GLN A 5 33.93 -21.17 -15.73
C GLN A 5 34.61 -21.01 -14.35
N GLU A 6 35.10 -19.80 -14.06
CA GLU A 6 35.54 -19.45 -12.71
C GLU A 6 34.38 -19.76 -11.76
N LEU A 7 34.59 -20.66 -10.84
CA LEU A 7 33.66 -21.00 -9.76
C LEU A 7 33.38 -19.70 -9.00
N ARG A 8 32.22 -19.08 -9.26
CA ARG A 8 31.78 -17.87 -8.58
C ARG A 8 31.55 -18.17 -7.11
N VAL A 9 32.46 -17.70 -6.28
CA VAL A 9 32.33 -17.83 -4.82
C VAL A 9 31.18 -16.94 -4.34
N GLN A 10 30.29 -17.47 -3.50
CA GLN A 10 29.19 -16.69 -2.95
C GLN A 10 29.70 -15.50 -2.11
N PRO A 11 29.02 -14.35 -2.12
CA PRO A 11 29.40 -13.18 -1.34
C PRO A 11 29.54 -13.49 0.15
N HIS A 12 30.70 -13.19 0.74
CA HIS A 12 30.98 -13.36 2.16
C HIS A 12 32.09 -12.41 2.62
N ASP A 13 32.19 -12.22 3.93
CA ASP A 13 33.30 -11.52 4.60
C ASP A 13 33.62 -12.24 5.89
N LEU A 14 34.62 -13.15 5.83
CA LEU A 14 35.00 -13.96 6.99
C LEU A 14 35.60 -13.14 8.12
N VAL A 15 36.24 -12.00 7.81
CA VAL A 15 36.83 -11.12 8.83
C VAL A 15 35.71 -10.43 9.61
N ALA A 16 34.67 -9.95 8.93
CA ALA A 16 33.49 -9.36 9.58
C ALA A 16 32.78 -10.42 10.45
N GLU A 17 32.58 -11.65 9.95
CA GLU A 17 31.96 -12.74 10.71
C GLU A 17 32.75 -13.07 11.99
N GLN A 18 34.09 -13.20 11.90
CA GLN A 18 34.95 -13.40 13.06
C GLN A 18 34.88 -12.27 14.04
N SER A 19 34.83 -11.03 13.52
CA SER A 19 34.78 -9.82 14.34
C SER A 19 33.46 -9.72 15.11
N VAL A 20 32.33 -10.14 14.51
CA VAL A 20 31.04 -10.22 15.22
C VAL A 20 31.13 -11.21 16.39
N LEU A 21 31.59 -12.42 16.14
CA LEU A 21 31.67 -13.47 17.17
C LEU A 21 32.66 -13.10 18.28
N GLY A 22 33.85 -12.56 17.92
CA GLY A 22 34.82 -12.06 18.86
C GLY A 22 34.30 -10.92 19.71
N ALA A 23 33.55 -9.97 19.13
CA ALA A 23 32.94 -8.87 19.86
C ALA A 23 31.91 -9.34 20.90
N ILE A 24 31.13 -10.40 20.58
CA ILE A 24 30.16 -11.00 21.50
C ILE A 24 30.88 -11.70 22.66
N PHE A 25 31.99 -12.40 22.42
CA PHE A 25 32.79 -13.00 23.47
C PHE A 25 33.39 -11.98 24.45
N ILE A 26 33.81 -10.77 23.92
CA ILE A 26 34.34 -9.69 24.75
C ILE A 26 33.21 -9.03 25.58
N ASN A 27 32.05 -8.83 24.97
CA ASN A 27 30.88 -8.24 25.62
C ASN A 27 29.59 -8.95 25.17
N PRO A 28 29.08 -9.89 25.99
CA PRO A 28 27.86 -10.66 25.68
C PRO A 28 26.61 -9.81 25.42
N GLU A 29 26.51 -8.62 25.99
CA GLU A 29 25.35 -7.71 25.75
C GLU A 29 25.24 -7.29 24.28
N LYS A 30 26.36 -7.32 23.53
CA LYS A 30 26.35 -7.03 22.09
C LYS A 30 25.56 -8.02 21.26
N LEU A 31 25.32 -9.23 21.78
CA LEU A 31 24.49 -10.23 21.10
C LEU A 31 23.07 -9.68 20.83
N ILE A 32 22.49 -8.91 21.77
CA ILE A 32 21.16 -8.33 21.61
C ILE A 32 21.14 -7.38 20.40
N THR A 33 22.11 -6.48 20.32
CA THR A 33 22.23 -5.55 19.18
C THR A 33 22.52 -6.26 17.86
N VAL A 34 23.37 -7.28 17.90
CA VAL A 34 23.74 -8.07 16.68
C VAL A 34 22.53 -8.84 16.14
N ARG A 35 21.67 -9.40 17.01
CA ARG A 35 20.44 -10.12 16.62
C ARG A 35 19.40 -9.20 15.95
N GLU A 36 19.51 -7.89 16.04
CA GLU A 36 18.66 -6.97 15.29
C GLU A 36 18.99 -6.97 13.78
N PHE A 37 20.19 -7.36 13.40
CA PHE A 37 20.66 -7.30 12.01
C PHE A 37 20.86 -8.67 11.36
N ILE A 38 21.27 -9.70 12.13
CA ILE A 38 21.64 -11.01 11.60
C ILE A 38 21.11 -12.17 12.47
N GLU A 39 20.85 -13.26 11.76
CA GLU A 39 20.53 -14.57 12.34
C GLU A 39 21.69 -15.57 12.10
N ALA A 40 21.60 -16.76 12.71
CA ALA A 40 22.63 -17.78 12.57
C ALA A 40 22.88 -18.18 11.09
N ASP A 41 21.84 -18.25 10.29
CA ASP A 41 21.92 -18.64 8.88
C ASP A 41 22.52 -17.55 7.97
N ASP A 42 22.71 -16.34 8.48
CA ASP A 42 23.37 -15.25 7.77
C ASP A 42 24.90 -15.39 7.74
N PHE A 43 25.47 -16.25 8.55
CA PHE A 43 26.90 -16.55 8.47
C PHE A 43 27.20 -17.48 7.28
N TYR A 44 28.25 -17.18 6.52
CA TYR A 44 28.68 -17.96 5.39
C TYR A 44 29.40 -19.24 5.88
N LYS A 45 30.33 -19.11 6.85
CA LYS A 45 31.10 -20.22 7.36
C LYS A 45 30.27 -21.03 8.34
N TYR A 46 30.18 -22.34 8.10
CA TYR A 46 29.41 -23.26 8.95
C TYR A 46 29.80 -23.17 10.44
N SER A 47 31.11 -23.13 10.75
CA SER A 47 31.57 -22.99 12.13
C SER A 47 31.08 -21.73 12.81
N HIS A 48 30.99 -20.58 12.11
CA HIS A 48 30.47 -19.31 12.64
C HIS A 48 28.98 -19.43 12.93
N ARG A 49 28.20 -20.04 12.04
CA ARG A 49 26.78 -20.31 12.19
C ARG A 49 26.48 -21.09 13.45
N VAL A 50 27.21 -22.18 13.67
CA VAL A 50 27.00 -23.06 14.81
C VAL A 50 27.43 -22.39 16.12
N ILE A 51 28.56 -21.68 16.13
CA ILE A 51 29.00 -20.88 17.28
C ILE A 51 27.97 -19.81 17.65
N PHE A 52 27.47 -19.02 16.67
CA PHE A 52 26.46 -18.01 16.92
C PHE A 52 25.17 -18.61 17.47
N LYS A 53 24.73 -19.77 16.95
CA LYS A 53 23.56 -20.49 17.46
C LYS A 53 23.74 -20.94 18.91
N ALA A 54 24.93 -21.39 19.28
CA ALA A 54 25.26 -21.73 20.66
C ALA A 54 25.23 -20.51 21.58
N MET A 55 25.75 -19.34 21.13
CA MET A 55 25.66 -18.06 21.87
C MET A 55 24.23 -17.62 22.08
N VAL A 56 23.35 -17.72 21.04
CA VAL A 56 21.93 -17.43 21.15
C VAL A 56 21.25 -18.35 22.17
N THR A 57 21.56 -19.64 22.14
CA THR A 57 21.00 -20.63 23.10
C THR A 57 21.39 -20.31 24.55
N LEU A 58 22.60 -19.89 24.79
CA LEU A 58 23.06 -19.46 26.12
C LEU A 58 22.33 -18.19 26.58
N SER A 59 22.23 -17.19 25.68
CA SER A 59 21.53 -15.97 25.98
C SER A 59 20.06 -16.21 26.32
N ASP A 60 19.37 -17.06 25.56
CA ASP A 60 17.96 -17.37 25.78
C ASP A 60 17.71 -18.12 27.11
N ARG A 61 18.77 -18.79 27.65
CA ARG A 61 18.77 -19.43 28.98
C ARG A 61 19.25 -18.51 30.12
N ASN A 62 19.63 -17.27 29.79
CA ASN A 62 20.34 -16.35 30.71
C ASN A 62 21.65 -16.92 31.28
N ASP A 63 22.33 -17.80 30.56
CA ASP A 63 23.62 -18.30 30.91
C ASP A 63 24.75 -17.37 30.44
N ALA A 64 25.91 -17.43 31.10
CA ALA A 64 27.07 -16.64 30.68
C ALA A 64 27.56 -17.10 29.29
N ILE A 65 27.95 -16.14 28.46
CA ILE A 65 28.49 -16.39 27.10
C ILE A 65 30.00 -16.19 27.17
N ASP A 66 30.73 -17.27 27.25
CA ASP A 66 32.20 -17.33 27.17
C ASP A 66 32.68 -18.56 26.39
N ALA A 67 33.97 -18.64 26.14
CA ALA A 67 34.54 -19.77 25.37
C ALA A 67 34.31 -21.14 26.04
N THR A 68 34.16 -21.19 27.35
CA THR A 68 33.93 -22.41 28.10
C THR A 68 32.50 -22.89 27.99
N THR A 69 31.55 -21.99 28.16
CA THR A 69 30.09 -22.28 28.07
C THR A 69 29.68 -22.63 26.64
N VAL A 70 30.18 -21.87 25.64
CA VAL A 70 29.97 -22.17 24.21
C VAL A 70 30.57 -23.52 23.85
N ARG A 71 31.79 -23.84 24.33
CA ARG A 71 32.41 -25.17 24.14
C ARG A 71 31.49 -26.27 24.66
N THR A 72 30.93 -26.12 25.85
CA THR A 72 30.09 -27.18 26.45
C THR A 72 28.86 -27.47 25.57
N ILE A 73 28.19 -26.45 25.07
CA ILE A 73 27.05 -26.65 24.14
C ILE A 73 27.49 -27.34 22.84
N LEU A 74 28.64 -26.95 22.29
CA LEU A 74 29.15 -27.50 21.05
C LEU A 74 29.66 -28.97 21.23
N ASP A 75 30.14 -29.31 22.39
CA ASP A 75 30.55 -30.67 22.74
C ASP A 75 29.31 -31.56 22.89
N ASP A 76 28.27 -31.09 23.57
CA ASP A 76 26.99 -31.78 23.71
C ASP A 76 26.27 -32.01 22.35
N GLN A 77 26.57 -31.22 21.33
CA GLN A 77 26.00 -31.30 19.97
C GLN A 77 26.94 -32.07 18.99
N ASP A 78 28.06 -32.61 19.42
CA ASP A 78 29.11 -33.25 18.60
C ASP A 78 29.70 -32.32 17.52
N ASP A 79 29.55 -30.98 17.63
CA ASP A 79 30.04 -30.00 16.66
C ASP A 79 31.40 -29.38 17.00
N LEU A 80 31.92 -29.60 18.19
CA LEU A 80 33.17 -28.99 18.64
C LEU A 80 34.38 -29.30 17.73
N GLN A 81 34.48 -30.53 17.24
CA GLN A 81 35.56 -30.92 16.34
C GLN A 81 35.39 -30.31 14.93
N ASN A 82 34.15 -30.19 14.48
CA ASN A 82 33.81 -29.65 13.16
C ASN A 82 34.13 -28.15 13.03
N ILE A 83 34.11 -27.41 14.13
CA ILE A 83 34.43 -25.96 14.12
C ILE A 83 35.92 -25.68 14.22
N GLY A 84 36.78 -26.64 14.51
CA GLY A 84 38.21 -26.48 14.74
C GLY A 84 38.66 -26.55 16.22
N GLY A 85 37.80 -27.06 17.08
CA GLY A 85 38.08 -27.25 18.51
C GLY A 85 38.13 -25.97 19.34
N ILE A 86 38.65 -26.11 20.57
CA ILE A 86 38.77 -24.98 21.51
C ILE A 86 39.73 -23.91 20.98
N SER A 87 40.76 -24.27 20.25
CA SER A 87 41.74 -23.31 19.69
C SER A 87 41.06 -22.26 18.83
N TYR A 88 40.08 -22.67 18.02
CA TYR A 88 39.34 -21.73 17.18
C TYR A 88 38.48 -20.75 17.99
N LEU A 89 37.86 -21.17 19.09
CA LEU A 89 37.13 -20.27 20.00
C LEU A 89 38.05 -19.22 20.62
N VAL A 90 39.27 -19.64 21.02
CA VAL A 90 40.28 -18.72 21.55
C VAL A 90 40.76 -17.75 20.48
N ASP A 91 40.96 -18.18 19.24
CA ASP A 91 41.33 -17.33 18.12
C ASP A 91 40.25 -16.28 17.84
N LEU A 92 38.96 -16.64 17.94
CA LEU A 92 37.85 -15.70 17.80
C LEU A 92 37.83 -14.62 18.88
N VAL A 93 38.08 -15.00 20.15
CA VAL A 93 38.20 -14.01 21.25
C VAL A 93 39.32 -13.01 20.97
N ASN A 94 40.44 -13.49 20.43
CA ASN A 94 41.62 -12.66 20.14
C ASN A 94 41.53 -11.93 18.79
N SER A 95 40.53 -12.20 17.96
CA SER A 95 40.38 -11.62 16.61
C SER A 95 40.07 -10.12 16.60
N VAL A 96 39.49 -9.60 17.69
CA VAL A 96 39.11 -8.18 17.78
C VAL A 96 39.62 -7.53 19.07
N PRO A 97 40.11 -6.29 19.02
CA PRO A 97 40.61 -5.61 20.20
C PRO A 97 39.48 -4.95 21.04
N THR A 98 38.26 -4.82 20.50
CA THR A 98 37.15 -4.16 21.15
C THR A 98 35.81 -4.63 20.60
N SER A 99 34.78 -4.62 21.44
CA SER A 99 33.39 -4.92 21.05
C SER A 99 32.61 -3.70 20.51
N ALA A 100 33.24 -2.52 20.41
CA ALA A 100 32.54 -1.27 20.06
C ALA A 100 31.91 -1.32 18.66
N ASN A 101 32.53 -1.98 17.71
CA ASN A 101 32.13 -2.02 16.30
C ASN A 101 31.29 -3.27 15.94
N ALA A 102 30.73 -4.01 16.91
CA ALA A 102 29.96 -5.23 16.65
C ALA A 102 28.79 -4.98 15.68
N GLU A 103 28.06 -3.89 15.84
CA GLU A 103 26.94 -3.51 14.97
C GLU A 103 27.41 -3.26 13.52
N TYR A 104 28.52 -2.58 13.34
CA TYR A 104 29.07 -2.31 12.00
C TYR A 104 29.44 -3.59 11.27
N TYR A 105 30.10 -4.53 11.96
CA TYR A 105 30.42 -5.84 11.40
C TYR A 105 29.17 -6.67 11.12
N ALA A 106 28.17 -6.62 11.99
CA ALA A 106 26.89 -7.30 11.78
C ALA A 106 26.19 -6.80 10.50
N LYS A 107 26.21 -5.50 10.22
CA LYS A 107 25.66 -4.91 8.98
C LYS A 107 26.39 -5.41 7.73
N ILE A 108 27.71 -5.60 7.79
CA ILE A 108 28.48 -6.19 6.67
C ILE A 108 28.05 -7.64 6.43
N VAL A 109 27.92 -8.42 7.49
CA VAL A 109 27.46 -9.83 7.39
C VAL A 109 26.05 -9.88 6.81
N ALA A 110 25.14 -9.05 7.29
CA ALA A 110 23.75 -8.93 6.80
C ALA A 110 23.70 -8.60 5.29
N GLU A 111 24.52 -7.65 4.83
CA GLU A 111 24.61 -7.28 3.40
C GLU A 111 25.06 -8.47 2.55
N LYS A 112 26.12 -9.19 2.97
CA LYS A 112 26.59 -10.37 2.24
C LYS A 112 25.59 -11.51 2.26
N ALA A 113 24.89 -11.73 3.38
CA ALA A 113 23.82 -12.70 3.50
C ALA A 113 22.64 -12.38 2.57
N MET A 114 22.24 -11.09 2.48
CA MET A 114 21.22 -10.62 1.54
C MET A 114 21.58 -10.94 0.09
N LEU A 115 22.80 -10.64 -0.32
CA LEU A 115 23.29 -10.98 -1.66
C LEU A 115 23.22 -12.47 -1.95
N ARG A 116 23.58 -13.33 -0.98
CA ARG A 116 23.46 -14.80 -1.11
C ARG A 116 22.00 -15.23 -1.27
N ARG A 117 21.09 -14.67 -0.49
CA ARG A 117 19.64 -14.94 -0.61
C ARG A 117 19.12 -14.58 -1.99
N ILE A 118 19.49 -13.41 -2.52
CA ILE A 118 19.14 -12.98 -3.89
C ILE A 118 19.66 -14.00 -4.91
N ILE A 119 20.96 -14.34 -4.84
CA ILE A 119 21.59 -15.28 -5.78
C ILE A 119 20.88 -16.63 -5.74
N ASN A 120 20.63 -17.19 -4.56
CA ASN A 120 19.99 -18.50 -4.41
C ASN A 120 18.56 -18.48 -4.97
N ARG A 121 17.74 -17.47 -4.63
CA ARG A 121 16.36 -17.35 -5.10
C ARG A 121 16.27 -17.16 -6.61
N LEU A 122 17.12 -16.30 -7.17
CA LEU A 122 17.14 -16.09 -8.62
C LEU A 122 17.67 -17.32 -9.36
N THR A 123 18.62 -18.07 -8.77
CA THR A 123 19.11 -19.34 -9.35
C THR A 123 18.02 -20.42 -9.36
N GLU A 124 17.19 -20.52 -8.32
CA GLU A 124 16.02 -21.40 -8.31
C GLU A 124 15.05 -21.07 -9.46
N ILE A 125 14.78 -19.79 -9.69
CA ILE A 125 13.90 -19.32 -10.77
C ILE A 125 14.49 -19.60 -12.15
N VAL A 126 15.78 -19.34 -12.32
CA VAL A 126 16.52 -19.66 -13.57
C VAL A 126 16.44 -21.16 -13.86
N ASN A 127 16.62 -22.01 -12.85
CA ASN A 127 16.51 -23.46 -13.02
C ASN A 127 15.08 -23.89 -13.43
N GLN A 128 14.03 -23.33 -12.80
CA GLN A 128 12.63 -23.57 -13.20
C GLN A 128 12.37 -23.18 -14.67
N ALA A 129 12.96 -22.06 -15.12
CA ALA A 129 12.85 -21.66 -16.52
C ALA A 129 13.55 -22.62 -17.49
N TYR A 130 14.71 -23.21 -17.10
CA TYR A 130 15.40 -24.21 -17.90
C TYR A 130 14.68 -25.55 -17.93
N GLU A 131 14.00 -25.95 -16.86
CA GLU A 131 13.23 -27.19 -16.79
C GLU A 131 12.00 -27.19 -17.73
N GLY A 132 11.47 -25.99 -18.05
CA GLY A 132 10.37 -25.82 -19.02
C GLY A 132 9.04 -26.47 -18.62
N THR A 133 8.88 -26.85 -17.35
CA THR A 133 7.66 -27.51 -16.83
C THR A 133 6.62 -26.54 -16.30
N THR A 134 7.02 -25.27 -16.05
CA THR A 134 6.20 -24.22 -15.45
C THR A 134 5.84 -23.18 -16.51
N GLU A 135 4.62 -22.65 -16.48
CA GLU A 135 4.19 -21.60 -17.40
C GLU A 135 4.95 -20.29 -17.15
N SER A 136 5.19 -19.52 -18.23
CA SER A 136 6.00 -18.29 -18.16
C SER A 136 5.46 -17.28 -17.17
N ASP A 137 4.15 -17.13 -17.09
CA ASP A 137 3.48 -16.19 -16.17
C ASP A 137 3.69 -16.57 -14.69
N GLU A 138 3.71 -17.88 -14.41
CA GLU A 138 3.99 -18.38 -13.07
C GLU A 138 5.46 -18.17 -12.67
N ILE A 139 6.39 -18.34 -13.61
CA ILE A 139 7.83 -18.06 -13.38
C ILE A 139 8.03 -16.58 -13.09
N ILE A 140 7.37 -15.67 -13.82
CA ILE A 140 7.43 -14.22 -13.59
C ILE A 140 6.86 -13.88 -12.19
N ALA A 141 5.72 -14.42 -11.84
CA ALA A 141 5.10 -14.20 -10.53
C ALA A 141 6.00 -14.69 -9.36
N ASN A 142 6.67 -15.84 -9.53
CA ASN A 142 7.63 -16.38 -8.57
C ASN A 142 8.87 -15.49 -8.45
N ALA A 143 9.35 -14.91 -9.56
CA ALA A 143 10.48 -13.98 -9.57
C ALA A 143 10.14 -12.67 -8.83
N GLU A 144 9.00 -12.09 -9.10
CA GLU A 144 8.52 -10.89 -8.40
C GLU A 144 8.38 -11.13 -6.90
N LYS A 145 7.76 -12.25 -6.51
CA LYS A 145 7.61 -12.63 -5.12
C LYS A 145 8.96 -12.80 -4.42
N ALA A 146 9.91 -13.47 -5.05
CA ALA A 146 11.23 -13.70 -4.49
C ALA A 146 12.00 -12.40 -4.23
N LEU A 147 11.88 -11.41 -5.13
CA LEU A 147 12.49 -10.09 -4.96
C LEU A 147 11.82 -9.28 -3.83
N VAL A 148 10.51 -9.37 -3.69
CA VAL A 148 9.77 -8.73 -2.60
C VAL A 148 10.15 -9.33 -1.25
N ASP A 149 10.17 -10.68 -1.13
CA ASP A 149 10.51 -11.39 0.09
C ASP A 149 11.92 -11.01 0.58
N VAL A 150 12.89 -10.88 -0.32
CA VAL A 150 14.25 -10.45 0.03
C VAL A 150 14.28 -8.99 0.50
N SER A 151 13.49 -8.10 -0.13
CA SER A 151 13.39 -6.69 0.24
C SER A 151 12.71 -6.49 1.60
N GLU A 152 11.71 -7.29 1.94
CA GLU A 152 10.99 -7.20 3.22
C GLU A 152 11.88 -7.58 4.41
N HIS A 153 12.79 -8.55 4.25
CA HIS A 153 13.76 -8.92 5.29
C HIS A 153 14.81 -7.85 5.57
N SER A 154 15.05 -6.93 4.61
CA SER A 154 15.96 -5.80 4.82
C SER A 154 15.32 -4.61 5.54
N ASN A 155 14.00 -4.55 5.57
CA ASN A 155 13.20 -3.50 6.20
C ASN A 155 12.51 -3.99 7.48
N SER A 156 13.24 -4.69 8.36
CA SER A 156 12.75 -4.89 9.72
C SER A 156 12.65 -3.53 10.40
N SER A 157 11.47 -2.91 10.30
CA SER A 157 11.12 -1.71 11.04
C SER A 157 11.07 -2.07 12.53
N GLY A 158 12.23 -2.04 13.17
CA GLY A 158 12.36 -2.15 14.62
C GLY A 158 11.63 -0.98 15.31
N PHE A 159 11.60 -0.99 16.64
CA PHE A 159 11.08 0.12 17.42
C PHE A 159 11.82 1.40 17.07
N ARG A 160 11.09 2.46 16.73
CA ARG A 160 11.63 3.80 16.56
C ARG A 160 11.58 4.53 17.91
N LYS A 161 12.67 5.19 18.28
CA LYS A 161 12.69 6.02 19.48
C LYS A 161 11.74 7.19 19.29
N ILE A 162 10.93 7.48 20.34
CA ILE A 162 9.94 8.56 20.26
C ILE A 162 10.56 9.92 19.93
N SER A 163 11.81 10.18 20.36
CA SER A 163 12.53 11.43 20.03
C SER A 163 12.66 11.62 18.51
N GLU A 164 13.01 10.58 17.76
CA GLU A 164 13.15 10.66 16.29
C GLU A 164 11.80 10.93 15.59
N VAL A 165 10.72 10.38 16.16
CA VAL A 165 9.37 10.61 15.66
C VAL A 165 8.89 12.02 15.98
N LEU A 166 9.23 12.54 17.17
CA LEU A 166 8.88 13.89 17.59
C LEU A 166 9.53 14.96 16.71
N ASP A 167 10.80 14.79 16.33
CA ASP A 167 11.50 15.75 15.46
C ASP A 167 10.80 15.88 14.09
N VAL A 168 10.41 14.73 13.49
CA VAL A 168 9.66 14.71 12.22
C VAL A 168 8.27 15.34 12.39
N ASN A 169 7.59 15.03 13.49
CA ASN A 169 6.25 15.55 13.75
C ASN A 169 6.25 17.05 14.01
N PHE A 170 7.24 17.58 14.73
CA PHE A 170 7.39 18.99 14.99
C PHE A 170 7.58 19.80 13.71
N ASN A 171 8.46 19.35 12.80
CA ASN A 171 8.64 19.97 11.49
C ASN A 171 7.34 19.98 10.68
N THR A 172 6.56 18.89 10.75
CA THR A 172 5.26 18.79 10.06
C THR A 172 4.23 19.78 10.66
N LEU A 173 4.21 19.93 11.97
CA LEU A 173 3.34 20.90 12.66
C LEU A 173 3.72 22.34 12.32
N GLU A 174 5.01 22.65 12.24
CA GLU A 174 5.49 23.97 11.85
C GLU A 174 5.05 24.31 10.42
N MET A 175 5.23 23.39 9.46
CA MET A 175 4.73 23.57 8.09
C MET A 175 3.21 23.80 8.05
N ARG A 176 2.43 23.02 8.83
CA ARG A 176 0.97 23.18 8.92
C ARG A 176 0.56 24.51 9.53
N SER A 177 1.29 25.01 10.52
CA SER A 177 0.98 26.29 11.17
C SER A 177 1.16 27.49 10.22
N GLN A 178 1.97 27.34 9.19
CA GLN A 178 2.19 28.37 8.17
C GLN A 178 1.16 28.32 7.02
N GLN A 179 0.36 27.23 6.94
CA GLN A 179 -0.70 27.12 5.94
C GLN A 179 -1.93 27.94 6.35
N THR A 180 -2.48 28.68 5.41
CA THR A 180 -3.72 29.46 5.60
C THR A 180 -4.98 28.62 5.34
N SER A 181 -4.87 27.39 4.89
CA SER A 181 -5.97 26.49 4.57
C SER A 181 -6.18 25.44 5.66
N ASP A 182 -7.45 25.20 6.02
CA ASP A 182 -7.84 24.12 6.93
C ASP A 182 -7.67 22.70 6.31
N VAL A 183 -7.34 22.62 5.01
CA VAL A 183 -7.12 21.36 4.29
C VAL A 183 -5.65 20.97 4.41
N THR A 184 -5.36 20.02 5.28
CA THR A 184 -3.99 19.53 5.54
C THR A 184 -3.62 18.30 4.71
N GLY A 185 -4.63 17.61 4.15
CA GLY A 185 -4.49 16.49 3.23
C GLY A 185 -4.67 16.90 1.77
N LEU A 186 -4.77 15.90 0.88
CA LEU A 186 -5.03 16.10 -0.54
C LEU A 186 -6.47 16.60 -0.75
N PRO A 187 -6.68 17.77 -1.40
CA PRO A 187 -8.01 18.32 -1.61
C PRO A 187 -8.87 17.46 -2.55
N THR A 188 -10.09 17.14 -2.13
CA THR A 188 -11.05 16.36 -2.92
C THR A 188 -11.81 17.20 -3.96
N GLY A 189 -11.80 18.53 -3.83
CA GLY A 189 -12.64 19.44 -4.61
C GLY A 189 -13.97 19.82 -3.94
N PHE A 190 -14.33 19.18 -2.83
CA PHE A 190 -15.60 19.38 -2.12
C PHE A 190 -15.36 20.04 -0.76
N ARG A 191 -15.70 21.33 -0.64
CA ARG A 191 -15.42 22.15 0.56
C ARG A 191 -16.00 21.53 1.84
N ASP A 192 -17.25 21.08 1.81
CA ASP A 192 -17.91 20.58 3.01
C ASP A 192 -17.35 19.20 3.44
N LEU A 193 -16.87 18.41 2.49
CA LEU A 193 -16.16 17.17 2.79
C LEU A 193 -14.82 17.45 3.50
N HIS A 194 -14.12 18.54 3.09
CA HIS A 194 -12.89 18.95 3.75
C HIS A 194 -13.09 19.40 5.21
N LYS A 195 -14.25 19.99 5.56
CA LYS A 195 -14.55 20.37 6.96
C LYS A 195 -14.54 19.16 7.91
N ILE A 196 -14.87 17.97 7.39
CA ILE A 196 -14.92 16.72 8.19
C ILE A 196 -13.62 15.92 8.08
N THR A 197 -13.03 15.85 6.86
CA THR A 197 -11.87 14.99 6.58
C THR A 197 -10.54 15.73 6.61
N THR A 198 -10.54 17.07 6.54
CA THR A 198 -9.35 17.91 6.29
C THR A 198 -8.59 17.54 5.01
N GLY A 199 -9.25 16.91 4.03
CA GLY A 199 -8.68 16.31 2.83
C GLY A 199 -8.37 14.83 2.98
N LEU A 200 -7.78 14.22 1.93
CA LEU A 200 -7.34 12.83 1.96
C LEU A 200 -5.89 12.76 2.42
N HIS A 201 -5.62 12.00 3.48
CA HIS A 201 -4.27 11.91 4.04
C HIS A 201 -3.50 10.71 3.49
N PRO A 202 -2.16 10.79 3.44
CA PRO A 202 -1.31 9.64 3.19
C PRO A 202 -1.67 8.45 4.08
N ASP A 203 -1.39 7.25 3.63
CA ASP A 203 -1.62 5.99 4.36
C ASP A 203 -3.09 5.62 4.60
N GLN A 204 -4.06 6.43 4.15
CA GLN A 204 -5.49 6.16 4.36
C GLN A 204 -6.05 5.20 3.32
N LEU A 205 -6.82 4.21 3.80
CA LEU A 205 -7.75 3.43 2.99
C LEU A 205 -9.16 3.99 3.20
N ILE A 206 -9.75 4.50 2.11
CA ILE A 206 -11.10 5.06 2.05
C ILE A 206 -12.00 4.10 1.28
N ILE A 207 -13.05 3.61 1.92
CA ILE A 207 -14.07 2.80 1.25
C ILE A 207 -15.27 3.69 0.96
N LEU A 208 -15.62 3.79 -0.33
CA LEU A 208 -16.82 4.47 -0.78
C LEU A 208 -17.83 3.46 -1.30
N ALA A 209 -18.94 3.30 -0.60
CA ALA A 209 -19.94 2.30 -0.98
C ALA A 209 -21.27 2.96 -1.38
N ALA A 210 -21.93 2.35 -2.38
CA ALA A 210 -23.25 2.79 -2.83
C ALA A 210 -23.99 1.63 -3.53
N ARG A 211 -25.30 1.80 -3.71
CA ARG A 211 -26.06 0.96 -4.64
C ARG A 211 -25.70 1.29 -6.09
N PRO A 212 -25.91 0.37 -7.04
CA PRO A 212 -25.72 0.65 -8.47
C PRO A 212 -26.49 1.90 -8.91
N ALA A 213 -25.96 2.64 -9.87
CA ALA A 213 -26.56 3.84 -10.46
C ALA A 213 -26.75 5.06 -9.53
N VAL A 214 -26.32 5.01 -8.27
CA VAL A 214 -26.33 6.17 -7.37
C VAL A 214 -25.32 7.26 -7.75
N GLY A 215 -24.28 6.93 -8.53
CA GLY A 215 -23.26 7.89 -8.97
C GLY A 215 -21.87 7.68 -8.36
N LYS A 216 -21.58 6.49 -7.81
CA LYS A 216 -20.32 6.15 -7.14
C LYS A 216 -19.08 6.42 -7.99
N THR A 217 -19.04 5.89 -9.22
CA THR A 217 -17.94 6.10 -10.18
C THR A 217 -17.79 7.58 -10.55
N ALA A 218 -18.90 8.27 -10.83
CA ALA A 218 -18.86 9.71 -11.17
C ALA A 218 -18.28 10.55 -10.02
N PHE A 219 -18.65 10.27 -8.78
CA PHE A 219 -18.14 10.98 -7.61
C PHE A 219 -16.61 10.84 -7.47
N VAL A 220 -16.08 9.61 -7.56
CA VAL A 220 -14.66 9.40 -7.41
C VAL A 220 -13.85 9.90 -8.61
N LEU A 221 -14.42 9.86 -9.82
CA LEU A 221 -13.80 10.48 -10.99
C LEU A 221 -13.70 12.00 -10.83
N ASN A 222 -14.71 12.68 -10.27
CA ASN A 222 -14.63 14.11 -9.97
C ASN A 222 -13.52 14.43 -8.94
N ILE A 223 -13.29 13.54 -7.94
CA ILE A 223 -12.15 13.67 -7.04
C ILE A 223 -10.84 13.50 -7.83
N ALA A 224 -10.74 12.46 -8.65
CA ALA A 224 -9.55 12.17 -9.46
C ALA A 224 -9.21 13.34 -10.40
N GLN A 225 -10.21 13.90 -11.08
CA GLN A 225 -10.06 15.08 -11.92
C GLN A 225 -9.57 16.29 -11.11
N ASN A 226 -10.17 16.59 -9.96
CA ASN A 226 -9.72 17.69 -9.12
C ASN A 226 -8.26 17.53 -8.69
N VAL A 227 -7.86 16.30 -8.34
CA VAL A 227 -6.48 15.98 -7.94
C VAL A 227 -5.52 16.12 -9.12
N GLY A 228 -5.87 15.59 -10.30
CA GLY A 228 -5.04 15.70 -11.50
C GLY A 228 -4.95 17.11 -12.05
N THR A 229 -6.10 17.76 -12.29
CA THR A 229 -6.14 19.05 -13.00
C THR A 229 -5.77 20.25 -12.11
N LYS A 230 -6.20 20.27 -10.84
CA LYS A 230 -6.01 21.42 -9.95
C LYS A 230 -4.84 21.28 -8.99
N GLN A 231 -4.51 20.05 -8.56
CA GLN A 231 -3.39 19.82 -7.65
C GLN A 231 -2.13 19.37 -8.39
N ASN A 232 -2.24 19.06 -9.69
CA ASN A 232 -1.16 18.50 -10.52
C ASN A 232 -0.46 17.31 -9.85
N LYS A 233 -1.26 16.42 -9.21
CA LYS A 233 -0.77 15.21 -8.59
C LYS A 233 -1.19 14.00 -9.41
N ALA A 234 -0.26 13.04 -9.54
CA ALA A 234 -0.53 11.83 -10.31
C ALA A 234 -1.61 10.98 -9.65
N VAL A 235 -2.56 10.52 -10.45
CA VAL A 235 -3.68 9.67 -10.03
C VAL A 235 -3.64 8.37 -10.81
N ALA A 236 -3.63 7.23 -10.12
CA ALA A 236 -3.82 5.91 -10.71
C ALA A 236 -5.28 5.49 -10.54
N VAL A 237 -5.96 5.19 -11.64
CA VAL A 237 -7.35 4.72 -11.66
C VAL A 237 -7.41 3.31 -12.21
N PHE A 238 -7.72 2.33 -11.36
CA PHE A 238 -8.00 0.95 -11.77
C PHE A 238 -9.50 0.79 -11.97
N SER A 239 -9.91 0.66 -13.24
CA SER A 239 -11.32 0.51 -13.62
C SER A 239 -11.58 -0.93 -14.03
N LEU A 240 -12.20 -1.70 -13.15
CA LEU A 240 -12.44 -3.13 -13.37
C LEU A 240 -13.83 -3.43 -13.94
N GLU A 241 -14.71 -2.44 -13.98
CA GLU A 241 -16.08 -2.55 -14.50
C GLU A 241 -16.25 -1.88 -15.86
N MET A 242 -15.55 -0.76 -16.10
CA MET A 242 -15.73 0.07 -17.30
C MET A 242 -14.42 0.24 -18.05
N GLY A 243 -14.48 0.25 -19.37
CA GLY A 243 -13.32 0.59 -20.21
C GLY A 243 -12.87 2.06 -20.06
N ALA A 244 -11.60 2.30 -20.36
CA ALA A 244 -10.96 3.61 -20.21
C ALA A 244 -11.69 4.70 -21.00
N GLU A 245 -12.16 4.42 -22.22
CA GLU A 245 -12.89 5.39 -23.05
C GLU A 245 -14.17 5.89 -22.37
N SER A 246 -14.92 4.96 -21.74
CA SER A 246 -16.14 5.33 -21.01
C SER A 246 -15.89 6.19 -19.79
N LEU A 247 -14.74 6.05 -19.14
CA LEU A 247 -14.33 6.93 -18.04
C LEU A 247 -13.94 8.30 -18.56
N VAL A 248 -13.21 8.36 -19.67
CA VAL A 248 -12.82 9.62 -20.32
C VAL A 248 -14.04 10.39 -20.79
N ASP A 249 -15.06 9.73 -21.38
CA ASP A 249 -16.31 10.37 -21.75
C ASP A 249 -17.01 11.04 -20.53
N ARG A 250 -17.03 10.33 -19.39
CA ARG A 250 -17.58 10.90 -18.15
C ARG A 250 -16.76 12.06 -17.61
N MET A 251 -15.43 11.98 -17.72
CA MET A 251 -14.55 13.08 -17.31
C MET A 251 -14.74 14.30 -18.22
N LEU A 252 -14.86 14.11 -19.54
CA LEU A 252 -15.15 15.18 -20.49
C LEU A 252 -16.50 15.83 -20.22
N ALA A 253 -17.55 15.03 -19.98
CA ALA A 253 -18.87 15.53 -19.63
C ALA A 253 -18.82 16.41 -18.38
N ALA A 254 -18.12 15.96 -17.33
CA ALA A 254 -18.02 16.66 -16.06
C ALA A 254 -17.18 17.94 -16.16
N GLU A 255 -16.05 17.93 -16.89
CA GLU A 255 -15.16 19.07 -17.03
C GLU A 255 -15.76 20.15 -17.92
N GLY A 256 -16.30 19.73 -19.08
CA GLY A 256 -16.87 20.65 -20.08
C GLY A 256 -18.33 21.04 -19.81
N MET A 257 -19.01 20.49 -18.79
CA MET A 257 -20.45 20.65 -18.58
C MET A 257 -21.25 20.27 -19.84
N ILE A 258 -20.94 19.11 -20.43
CA ILE A 258 -21.52 18.62 -21.67
C ILE A 258 -22.45 17.46 -21.34
N ASP A 259 -23.63 17.44 -21.97
CA ASP A 259 -24.58 16.35 -21.77
C ASP A 259 -23.98 15.00 -22.17
N SER A 260 -23.97 14.04 -21.25
CA SER A 260 -23.40 12.72 -21.46
C SER A 260 -24.10 11.91 -22.56
N HIS A 261 -25.40 12.18 -22.80
CA HIS A 261 -26.13 11.56 -23.88
C HIS A 261 -25.71 12.14 -25.23
N ALA A 262 -25.51 13.46 -25.30
CA ALA A 262 -25.03 14.14 -26.51
C ALA A 262 -23.62 13.67 -26.88
N LEU A 263 -22.70 13.52 -25.90
CA LEU A 263 -21.38 12.94 -26.12
C LEU A 263 -21.47 11.52 -26.71
N ARG A 264 -22.27 10.65 -26.07
CA ARG A 264 -22.41 9.24 -26.50
C ARG A 264 -23.04 9.09 -27.88
N THR A 265 -23.99 9.97 -28.25
CA THR A 265 -24.69 9.90 -29.55
C THR A 265 -23.98 10.69 -30.65
N GLY A 266 -22.97 11.50 -30.28
CA GLY A 266 -22.30 12.41 -31.22
C GLY A 266 -23.15 13.61 -31.65
N GLN A 267 -24.31 13.85 -31.00
CA GLN A 267 -25.20 14.96 -31.29
C GLN A 267 -24.80 16.23 -30.52
N LEU A 268 -23.61 16.74 -30.86
CA LEU A 268 -23.01 17.90 -30.21
C LEU A 268 -23.32 19.18 -30.99
N THR A 269 -23.68 20.24 -30.27
CA THR A 269 -23.77 21.59 -30.83
C THR A 269 -22.37 22.17 -31.04
N GLU A 270 -22.27 23.29 -31.74
CA GLU A 270 -21.02 24.02 -31.91
C GLU A 270 -20.44 24.47 -30.56
N GLN A 271 -21.31 24.86 -29.62
CA GLN A 271 -20.89 25.21 -28.25
C GLN A 271 -20.34 24.00 -27.50
N ASP A 272 -20.97 22.84 -27.64
CA ASP A 272 -20.51 21.60 -27.01
C ASP A 272 -19.12 21.21 -27.53
N TRP A 273 -18.89 21.36 -28.84
CA TRP A 273 -17.56 21.11 -29.43
C TRP A 273 -16.48 22.02 -28.87
N ASN A 274 -16.78 23.32 -28.65
CA ASN A 274 -15.86 24.24 -27.99
C ASN A 274 -15.58 23.80 -26.56
N ASN A 275 -16.59 23.39 -25.81
CA ASN A 275 -16.44 22.89 -24.45
C ASN A 275 -15.63 21.58 -24.40
N VAL A 276 -15.82 20.66 -25.36
CA VAL A 276 -15.01 19.44 -25.51
C VAL A 276 -13.53 19.79 -25.69
N MET A 277 -13.21 20.74 -26.57
CA MET A 277 -11.82 21.15 -26.82
C MET A 277 -11.15 21.73 -25.58
N ILE A 278 -11.88 22.55 -24.80
CA ILE A 278 -11.36 23.11 -23.54
C ILE A 278 -11.15 22.00 -22.51
N ALA A 279 -12.14 21.14 -22.31
CA ALA A 279 -12.06 20.02 -21.38
C ALA A 279 -10.94 19.03 -21.75
N GLN A 280 -10.79 18.71 -23.03
CA GLN A 280 -9.72 17.87 -23.54
C GLN A 280 -8.34 18.47 -23.23
N GLY A 281 -8.17 19.78 -23.44
CA GLY A 281 -6.90 20.45 -23.11
C GLY A 281 -6.55 20.32 -21.64
N ALA A 282 -7.51 20.57 -20.74
CA ALA A 282 -7.31 20.46 -19.30
C ALA A 282 -7.00 19.01 -18.84
N LEU A 283 -7.68 18.02 -19.41
CA LEU A 283 -7.48 16.61 -19.07
C LEU A 283 -6.20 16.05 -19.68
N ALA A 284 -5.77 16.50 -20.85
CA ALA A 284 -4.55 16.05 -21.50
C ALA A 284 -3.27 16.43 -20.72
N GLU A 285 -3.30 17.55 -19.99
CA GLU A 285 -2.19 17.99 -19.15
C GLU A 285 -2.22 17.35 -17.75
N ALA A 286 -3.36 16.77 -17.34
CA ALA A 286 -3.51 16.17 -16.03
C ALA A 286 -2.79 14.81 -15.96
N PRO A 287 -1.98 14.53 -14.92
CA PRO A 287 -1.30 13.26 -14.75
C PRO A 287 -2.24 12.18 -14.21
N ILE A 288 -3.27 11.82 -14.98
CA ILE A 288 -4.25 10.78 -14.66
C ILE A 288 -3.95 9.54 -15.52
N TYR A 289 -3.71 8.41 -14.87
CA TYR A 289 -3.37 7.13 -15.49
C TYR A 289 -4.49 6.14 -15.24
N ILE A 290 -5.00 5.52 -16.31
CA ILE A 290 -6.13 4.57 -16.25
C ILE A 290 -5.63 3.18 -16.63
N ASP A 291 -5.99 2.20 -15.82
CA ASP A 291 -5.77 0.77 -16.06
C ASP A 291 -7.13 0.07 -16.00
N ASP A 292 -7.59 -0.45 -17.13
CA ASP A 292 -8.88 -1.13 -17.28
C ASP A 292 -8.73 -2.65 -17.50
N THR A 293 -7.62 -3.23 -17.03
CA THR A 293 -7.37 -4.66 -17.13
C THR A 293 -8.41 -5.46 -16.34
N PRO A 294 -9.25 -6.30 -16.98
CA PRO A 294 -10.27 -7.06 -16.30
C PRO A 294 -9.64 -8.19 -15.46
N GLY A 295 -10.23 -8.46 -14.27
CA GLY A 295 -9.81 -9.57 -13.43
C GLY A 295 -8.40 -9.46 -12.85
N ILE A 296 -7.86 -8.25 -12.77
CA ILE A 296 -6.52 -7.97 -12.22
C ILE A 296 -6.38 -8.50 -10.79
N LYS A 297 -5.23 -9.06 -10.47
CA LYS A 297 -4.91 -9.54 -9.11
C LYS A 297 -4.44 -8.38 -8.23
N ILE A 298 -4.70 -8.48 -6.93
CA ILE A 298 -4.25 -7.46 -5.96
C ILE A 298 -2.71 -7.29 -5.98
N THR A 299 -1.95 -8.34 -6.24
CA THR A 299 -0.49 -8.30 -6.40
C THR A 299 -0.07 -7.46 -7.61
N GLU A 300 -0.80 -7.55 -8.71
CA GLU A 300 -0.54 -6.76 -9.92
C GLU A 300 -0.89 -5.28 -9.71
N ILE A 301 -2.03 -4.98 -9.04
CA ILE A 301 -2.36 -3.60 -8.63
C ILE A 301 -1.21 -2.98 -7.84
N ARG A 302 -0.65 -3.73 -6.86
CA ARG A 302 0.50 -3.26 -6.07
C ARG A 302 1.74 -3.03 -6.93
N ALA A 303 2.09 -3.99 -7.80
CA ALA A 303 3.27 -3.90 -8.66
C ALA A 303 3.16 -2.71 -9.63
N ARG A 304 2.00 -2.55 -10.32
CA ARG A 304 1.76 -1.44 -11.26
C ARG A 304 1.74 -0.08 -10.54
N SER A 305 1.13 0.01 -9.36
CA SER A 305 1.14 1.24 -8.56
C SER A 305 2.55 1.64 -8.10
N ARG A 306 3.38 0.67 -7.67
CA ARG A 306 4.79 0.92 -7.32
C ARG A 306 5.58 1.42 -8.52
N LYS A 307 5.44 0.74 -9.66
CA LYS A 307 6.12 1.11 -10.90
C LYS A 307 5.75 2.54 -11.31
N LEU A 308 4.46 2.84 -11.39
CA LEU A 308 3.97 4.17 -11.75
C LEU A 308 4.45 5.23 -10.76
N SER A 309 4.45 4.94 -9.46
CA SER A 309 4.95 5.87 -8.43
C SER A 309 6.44 6.20 -8.58
N GLN A 310 7.23 5.28 -9.16
CA GLN A 310 8.67 5.51 -9.44
C GLN A 310 8.89 6.26 -10.76
N GLU A 311 8.00 6.08 -11.75
CA GLU A 311 8.11 6.69 -13.07
C GLU A 311 7.65 8.16 -13.09
N VAL A 312 6.71 8.51 -12.18
CA VAL A 312 6.14 9.85 -12.13
C VAL A 312 6.91 10.76 -11.17
N GLU A 313 7.27 11.95 -11.64
CA GLU A 313 7.92 12.97 -10.82
C GLU A 313 7.04 13.38 -9.62
N GLY A 314 7.59 13.26 -8.42
CA GLY A 314 6.84 13.52 -7.17
C GLY A 314 5.96 12.36 -6.70
N GLY A 315 5.95 11.21 -7.39
CA GLY A 315 5.21 10.02 -7.03
C GLY A 315 3.69 10.14 -7.21
N LEU A 316 2.97 9.11 -6.79
CA LEU A 316 1.50 9.10 -6.83
C LEU A 316 0.90 10.00 -5.74
N GLY A 317 -0.19 10.69 -6.05
CA GLY A 317 -1.01 11.46 -5.10
C GLY A 317 -2.27 10.73 -4.67
N LEU A 318 -2.84 9.88 -5.53
CA LEU A 318 -4.09 9.16 -5.26
C LEU A 318 -4.16 7.85 -6.05
N ILE A 319 -4.70 6.81 -5.42
CA ILE A 319 -5.06 5.55 -6.10
C ILE A 319 -6.58 5.37 -5.97
N VAL A 320 -7.25 5.08 -7.08
CA VAL A 320 -8.69 4.81 -7.18
C VAL A 320 -8.89 3.41 -7.73
N ILE A 321 -9.83 2.65 -7.14
CA ILE A 321 -10.16 1.29 -7.58
C ILE A 321 -11.68 1.16 -7.71
N ASP A 322 -12.19 0.92 -8.92
CA ASP A 322 -13.61 0.72 -9.23
C ASP A 322 -13.86 -0.67 -9.81
N TYR A 323 -14.34 -1.61 -9.04
CA TYR A 323 -14.64 -1.69 -7.63
C TYR A 323 -13.99 -2.95 -7.01
N LEU A 324 -13.84 -2.96 -5.69
CA LEU A 324 -13.09 -3.93 -4.90
C LEU A 324 -13.50 -5.39 -5.16
N GLN A 325 -14.81 -5.66 -5.33
CA GLN A 325 -15.32 -7.00 -5.55
C GLN A 325 -14.95 -7.62 -6.92
N LEU A 326 -14.37 -6.87 -7.86
CA LEU A 326 -13.88 -7.40 -9.14
C LEU A 326 -12.40 -7.76 -9.11
N ILE A 327 -11.70 -7.44 -8.03
CA ILE A 327 -10.31 -7.84 -7.85
C ILE A 327 -10.26 -9.35 -7.63
N THR A 328 -9.35 -10.01 -8.32
CA THR A 328 -9.07 -11.43 -8.14
C THR A 328 -8.11 -11.61 -6.96
N GLY A 329 -8.54 -12.36 -5.96
CA GLY A 329 -7.71 -12.71 -4.81
C GLY A 329 -6.87 -13.96 -5.05
N THR A 330 -6.09 -14.34 -4.04
CA THR A 330 -5.18 -15.49 -4.11
C THR A 330 -5.86 -16.83 -3.74
N ARG A 331 -7.08 -16.80 -3.18
CA ARG A 331 -7.81 -17.98 -2.68
C ARG A 331 -9.29 -17.94 -3.07
N PRO A 332 -9.68 -18.56 -4.18
CA PRO A 332 -11.05 -18.49 -4.71
C PRO A 332 -12.11 -19.25 -3.90
N GLU A 333 -11.72 -20.09 -2.92
CA GLU A 333 -12.65 -21.00 -2.23
C GLU A 333 -13.56 -20.31 -1.21
N ASN A 334 -13.19 -19.14 -0.69
CA ASN A 334 -14.00 -18.40 0.29
C ASN A 334 -13.97 -16.89 -0.01
N ARG A 335 -15.04 -16.40 -0.63
CA ARG A 335 -15.17 -14.99 -1.06
C ARG A 335 -15.01 -13.99 0.09
N GLN A 336 -15.48 -14.31 1.28
CA GLN A 336 -15.34 -13.43 2.42
C GLN A 336 -13.87 -13.27 2.87
N GLN A 337 -13.12 -14.37 2.85
CA GLN A 337 -11.69 -14.33 3.16
C GLN A 337 -10.90 -13.59 2.07
N GLU A 338 -11.26 -13.80 0.82
CA GLU A 338 -10.65 -13.13 -0.34
C GLU A 338 -10.80 -11.60 -0.23
N VAL A 339 -12.01 -11.12 0.05
CA VAL A 339 -12.28 -9.67 0.24
C VAL A 339 -11.52 -9.12 1.46
N SER A 340 -11.39 -9.91 2.52
CA SER A 340 -10.60 -9.56 3.70
C SER A 340 -9.11 -9.41 3.36
N ASP A 341 -8.55 -10.34 2.61
CA ASP A 341 -7.15 -10.29 2.17
C ASP A 341 -6.90 -9.09 1.23
N ILE A 342 -7.82 -8.83 0.30
CA ILE A 342 -7.75 -7.67 -0.59
C ILE A 342 -7.77 -6.37 0.20
N SER A 343 -8.71 -6.20 1.14
CA SER A 343 -8.82 -5.01 1.99
C SER A 343 -7.52 -4.74 2.75
N ARG A 344 -6.96 -5.78 3.39
CA ARG A 344 -5.69 -5.69 4.09
C ARG A 344 -4.54 -5.31 3.15
N GLN A 345 -4.46 -5.92 1.95
CA GLN A 345 -3.42 -5.60 0.97
C GLN A 345 -3.52 -4.16 0.46
N LEU A 346 -4.74 -3.63 0.28
CA LEU A 346 -4.95 -2.23 -0.09
C LEU A 346 -4.50 -1.27 1.03
N LYS A 347 -4.74 -1.62 2.29
CA LYS A 347 -4.24 -0.84 3.43
C LYS A 347 -2.72 -0.87 3.52
N ILE A 348 -2.10 -2.01 3.24
CA ILE A 348 -0.64 -2.12 3.15
C ILE A 348 -0.12 -1.25 2.01
N LEU A 349 -0.73 -1.29 0.83
CA LEU A 349 -0.36 -0.47 -0.33
C LEU A 349 -0.41 1.02 -0.01
N ALA A 350 -1.48 1.49 0.64
CA ALA A 350 -1.63 2.89 1.07
C ALA A 350 -0.45 3.33 1.96
N LYS A 351 -0.11 2.50 2.96
CA LYS A 351 1.01 2.76 3.88
C LYS A 351 2.37 2.73 3.21
N GLU A 352 2.59 1.76 2.32
CA GLU A 352 3.84 1.56 1.61
C GLU A 352 4.18 2.74 0.70
N LEU A 353 3.23 3.16 -0.12
CA LEU A 353 3.39 4.27 -1.06
C LEU A 353 3.16 5.64 -0.40
N LYS A 354 2.64 5.68 0.83
CA LYS A 354 2.21 6.91 1.54
C LYS A 354 1.21 7.72 0.72
N VAL A 355 0.23 7.04 0.13
CA VAL A 355 -0.78 7.59 -0.77
C VAL A 355 -2.16 7.20 -0.27
N PRO A 356 -3.17 8.09 -0.29
CA PRO A 356 -4.55 7.69 -0.04
C PRO A 356 -5.05 6.75 -1.15
N VAL A 357 -5.76 5.69 -0.73
CA VAL A 357 -6.40 4.73 -1.63
C VAL A 357 -7.90 4.82 -1.45
N ILE A 358 -8.64 5.13 -2.51
CA ILE A 358 -10.11 5.08 -2.54
C ILE A 358 -10.51 3.79 -3.26
N ALA A 359 -11.14 2.86 -2.53
CA ALA A 359 -11.71 1.66 -3.12
C ALA A 359 -13.23 1.72 -3.08
N LEU A 360 -13.84 1.54 -4.24
CA LEU A 360 -15.28 1.52 -4.36
C LEU A 360 -15.83 0.15 -3.97
N SER A 361 -16.99 0.13 -3.34
CA SER A 361 -17.70 -1.08 -2.92
C SER A 361 -19.17 -1.02 -3.28
N GLN A 362 -19.76 -2.17 -3.55
CA GLN A 362 -21.19 -2.27 -3.81
C GLN A 362 -21.94 -2.69 -2.54
N LEU A 363 -23.04 -2.00 -2.23
CA LEU A 363 -23.90 -2.35 -1.10
C LEU A 363 -24.78 -3.57 -1.40
N SER A 364 -25.08 -4.34 -0.35
CA SER A 364 -26.05 -5.42 -0.40
C SER A 364 -27.48 -4.88 -0.60
N ARG A 365 -28.39 -5.76 -1.05
CA ARG A 365 -29.81 -5.39 -1.19
C ARG A 365 -30.53 -5.18 0.15
N GLY A 366 -29.89 -5.50 1.28
CA GLY A 366 -30.45 -5.34 2.60
C GLY A 366 -30.79 -3.89 2.97
N ALA A 367 -30.04 -2.93 2.43
CA ALA A 367 -30.33 -1.50 2.61
C ALA A 367 -31.75 -1.12 2.10
N GLU A 368 -32.20 -1.71 0.97
CA GLU A 368 -33.48 -1.42 0.34
C GLU A 368 -34.70 -1.95 1.16
N GLN A 369 -34.47 -2.92 2.05
CA GLN A 369 -35.52 -3.56 2.84
C GLN A 369 -35.83 -2.81 4.14
N ARG A 370 -34.98 -1.84 4.52
CA ARG A 370 -35.22 -1.01 5.71
C ARG A 370 -36.18 0.12 5.39
N GLN A 371 -36.88 0.56 6.43
CA GLN A 371 -37.89 1.62 6.31
C GLN A 371 -37.29 2.98 5.92
N ASP A 372 -36.08 3.27 6.40
CA ASP A 372 -35.34 4.51 6.11
C ASP A 372 -34.43 4.40 4.89
N GLN A 373 -34.20 3.17 4.36
CA GLN A 373 -33.37 2.85 3.20
C GLN A 373 -31.96 3.47 3.23
N ARG A 374 -31.54 4.01 4.37
CA ARG A 374 -30.22 4.60 4.56
C ARG A 374 -29.15 3.51 4.75
N PRO A 375 -28.02 3.59 4.07
CA PRO A 375 -26.94 2.61 4.19
C PRO A 375 -26.28 2.69 5.58
N VAL A 376 -25.91 1.51 6.10
CA VAL A 376 -25.13 1.35 7.32
C VAL A 376 -23.96 0.41 7.09
N LEU A 377 -22.99 0.35 8.02
CA LEU A 377 -21.77 -0.46 7.86
C LEU A 377 -22.04 -1.93 7.52
N SER A 378 -23.07 -2.54 8.12
CA SER A 378 -23.45 -3.94 7.84
C SER A 378 -23.98 -4.20 6.41
N ASP A 379 -24.26 -3.15 5.63
CA ASP A 379 -24.72 -3.30 4.23
C ASP A 379 -23.57 -3.48 3.24
N ILE A 380 -22.34 -3.21 3.65
CA ILE A 380 -21.17 -3.56 2.83
C ILE A 380 -21.11 -5.08 2.80
N ARG A 381 -21.17 -5.70 1.62
CA ARG A 381 -21.03 -7.15 1.47
C ARG A 381 -19.71 -7.61 2.06
N GLU A 382 -19.74 -8.67 2.87
CA GLU A 382 -18.54 -9.30 3.44
C GLU A 382 -17.73 -8.36 4.37
N SER A 383 -18.43 -7.50 5.13
CA SER A 383 -17.99 -6.22 5.69
C SER A 383 -17.05 -6.26 6.91
N GLY A 384 -16.99 -7.34 7.67
CA GLY A 384 -16.30 -7.31 8.98
C GLY A 384 -14.83 -6.87 8.91
N SER A 385 -14.11 -7.32 7.89
CA SER A 385 -12.70 -6.96 7.68
C SER A 385 -12.52 -5.61 7.01
N ILE A 386 -13.35 -5.29 6.00
CA ILE A 386 -13.32 -3.98 5.32
C ILE A 386 -13.52 -2.87 6.35
N GLU A 387 -14.49 -3.06 7.27
CA GLU A 387 -14.71 -2.10 8.35
C GLU A 387 -13.48 -1.95 9.25
N GLN A 388 -12.78 -3.04 9.57
CA GLN A 388 -11.60 -2.98 10.43
C GLN A 388 -10.41 -2.29 9.75
N ASP A 389 -10.13 -2.60 8.49
CA ASP A 389 -8.95 -2.12 7.76
C ASP A 389 -9.10 -0.66 7.29
N ALA A 390 -10.31 -0.25 6.88
CA ALA A 390 -10.56 1.10 6.37
C ALA A 390 -10.39 2.17 7.46
N ASP A 391 -9.81 3.30 7.10
CA ASP A 391 -9.72 4.49 7.96
C ASP A 391 -10.98 5.34 7.84
N ILE A 392 -11.53 5.44 6.63
CA ILE A 392 -12.77 6.13 6.34
C ILE A 392 -13.71 5.16 5.60
N VAL A 393 -14.97 5.12 6.04
CA VAL A 393 -16.05 4.45 5.32
C VAL A 393 -17.13 5.48 5.05
N ALA A 394 -17.40 5.72 3.78
CA ALA A 394 -18.40 6.67 3.31
C ALA A 394 -19.44 5.97 2.43
N PHE A 395 -20.68 6.43 2.54
CA PHE A 395 -21.77 6.00 1.69
C PHE A 395 -22.28 7.14 0.83
N LEU A 396 -22.62 6.85 -0.42
CA LEU A 396 -23.45 7.74 -1.22
C LEU A 396 -24.91 7.30 -1.10
N TYR A 397 -25.76 8.26 -0.75
CA TYR A 397 -27.19 8.06 -0.62
C TYR A 397 -27.93 9.14 -1.41
N ARG A 398 -28.93 8.71 -2.17
CA ARG A 398 -29.83 9.57 -2.94
C ARG A 398 -31.26 9.22 -2.62
N ASP A 399 -32.01 10.16 -2.11
CA ASP A 399 -33.40 9.97 -1.73
C ASP A 399 -34.30 9.72 -2.95
N ASP A 400 -34.08 10.45 -4.05
CA ASP A 400 -34.80 10.30 -5.33
C ASP A 400 -34.67 8.90 -5.96
N TYR A 401 -33.57 8.19 -5.67
CA TYR A 401 -33.36 6.81 -6.16
C TYR A 401 -34.39 5.81 -5.59
N TYR A 402 -34.92 6.09 -4.40
CA TYR A 402 -35.84 5.24 -3.68
C TYR A 402 -37.30 5.71 -3.74
N ARG A 403 -37.57 6.89 -4.32
CA ARG A 403 -38.94 7.40 -4.52
C ARG A 403 -39.71 6.47 -5.46
N LYS A 404 -40.98 6.27 -5.13
CA LYS A 404 -41.90 5.52 -5.99
C LYS A 404 -42.37 6.41 -7.15
N GLU A 405 -42.65 5.80 -8.29
CA GLU A 405 -43.27 6.49 -9.43
C GLU A 405 -44.56 7.21 -8.98
N GLY A 406 -44.60 8.52 -9.13
CA GLY A 406 -45.74 9.37 -8.77
C GLY A 406 -45.54 10.27 -7.52
N GLU A 407 -44.45 10.10 -6.79
CA GLU A 407 -44.08 11.06 -5.72
C GLU A 407 -43.23 12.20 -6.32
N GLU A 408 -43.84 13.38 -6.45
CA GLU A 408 -43.13 14.58 -6.95
C GLU A 408 -42.21 15.17 -5.86
N PRO A 409 -40.97 15.63 -6.22
CA PRO A 409 -40.08 16.30 -5.28
C PRO A 409 -40.68 17.64 -4.82
N GLU A 410 -40.48 18.01 -3.56
CA GLU A 410 -40.93 19.29 -3.01
C GLU A 410 -40.26 20.51 -3.73
N ASN A 411 -39.05 20.32 -4.24
CA ASN A 411 -38.39 21.29 -5.11
C ASN A 411 -37.29 20.64 -5.98
N ALA A 412 -36.89 21.27 -7.08
CA ALA A 412 -35.92 20.78 -8.05
C ALA A 412 -34.48 20.64 -7.48
N ILE A 413 -34.17 21.30 -6.36
CA ILE A 413 -32.85 21.21 -5.71
C ILE A 413 -32.74 19.88 -4.93
N GLU A 414 -33.82 19.45 -4.29
CA GLU A 414 -33.86 18.19 -3.55
C GLU A 414 -33.71 16.98 -4.46
N ASP A 415 -34.21 17.06 -5.68
CA ASP A 415 -34.12 15.97 -6.66
C ASP A 415 -32.69 15.69 -7.16
N ASN A 416 -31.79 16.67 -7.07
CA ASN A 416 -30.38 16.53 -7.47
C ASN A 416 -29.40 16.47 -6.28
N THR A 417 -29.91 16.39 -5.05
CA THR A 417 -29.08 16.31 -3.84
C THR A 417 -28.65 14.87 -3.57
N ILE A 418 -27.36 14.70 -3.33
CA ILE A 418 -26.77 13.46 -2.88
C ILE A 418 -26.11 13.66 -1.52
N GLU A 419 -26.25 12.68 -0.64
CA GLU A 419 -25.62 12.69 0.66
C GLU A 419 -24.35 11.81 0.64
N VAL A 420 -23.23 12.34 1.13
CA VAL A 420 -22.02 11.60 1.45
C VAL A 420 -22.02 11.38 2.95
N ILE A 421 -22.34 10.17 3.39
CA ILE A 421 -22.50 9.81 4.79
C ILE A 421 -21.19 9.15 5.27
N LEU A 422 -20.43 9.81 6.15
CA LEU A 422 -19.22 9.26 6.74
C LEU A 422 -19.58 8.48 8.01
N GLU A 423 -19.70 7.17 7.90
CA GLU A 423 -20.04 6.28 9.02
C GLU A 423 -18.83 5.89 9.86
N LYS A 424 -17.65 5.90 9.26
CA LYS A 424 -16.39 5.71 9.96
C LYS A 424 -15.38 6.76 9.52
N ASN A 425 -14.72 7.37 10.51
CA ASN A 425 -13.57 8.25 10.30
C ASN A 425 -12.63 8.11 11.50
N ARG A 426 -11.48 7.44 11.31
CA ARG A 426 -10.51 7.21 12.40
C ARG A 426 -9.83 8.48 12.87
N ALA A 427 -9.66 9.47 11.99
CA ALA A 427 -8.92 10.69 12.25
C ALA A 427 -9.80 11.90 12.57
N GLY A 428 -11.13 11.77 12.48
CA GLY A 428 -12.04 12.90 12.63
C GLY A 428 -13.47 12.51 13.01
N ALA A 429 -14.37 13.46 12.87
CA ALA A 429 -15.78 13.27 13.15
C ALA A 429 -16.49 12.43 12.07
N ARG A 430 -17.59 11.80 12.45
CA ARG A 430 -18.60 11.28 11.51
C ARG A 430 -19.52 12.43 11.13
N GLY A 431 -20.18 12.29 10.00
CA GLY A 431 -21.14 13.31 9.55
C GLY A 431 -21.69 13.04 8.17
N THR A 432 -22.61 13.88 7.74
CA THR A 432 -23.22 13.82 6.41
C THR A 432 -22.96 15.13 5.69
N VAL A 433 -22.48 15.02 4.47
CA VAL A 433 -22.26 16.16 3.57
C VAL A 433 -23.26 16.06 2.42
N LYS A 434 -23.94 17.17 2.13
CA LYS A 434 -24.84 17.26 0.99
C LYS A 434 -24.12 17.90 -0.19
N LEU A 435 -24.21 17.26 -1.35
CA LEU A 435 -23.66 17.75 -2.61
C LEU A 435 -24.76 17.81 -3.67
N LEU A 436 -24.59 18.66 -4.66
CA LEU A 436 -25.41 18.66 -5.86
C LEU A 436 -24.83 17.70 -6.88
N PHE A 437 -25.65 16.80 -7.42
CA PHE A 437 -25.28 15.90 -8.49
C PHE A 437 -26.06 16.17 -9.76
N GLN A 438 -25.42 16.77 -10.73
CA GLN A 438 -25.95 17.02 -12.08
C GLN A 438 -25.73 15.75 -12.92
N LYS A 439 -26.77 14.93 -13.03
CA LYS A 439 -26.73 13.57 -13.63
C LYS A 439 -26.33 13.62 -15.11
N GLU A 440 -26.86 14.60 -15.84
CA GLU A 440 -26.61 14.82 -17.26
C GLU A 440 -25.13 15.08 -17.57
N TYR A 441 -24.41 15.73 -16.64
CA TYR A 441 -22.99 16.06 -16.80
C TYR A 441 -22.06 15.14 -16.00
N ASN A 442 -22.58 14.16 -15.26
CA ASN A 442 -21.81 13.36 -14.29
C ASN A 442 -21.01 14.21 -13.30
N LYS A 443 -21.49 15.40 -12.95
CA LYS A 443 -20.78 16.38 -12.14
C LYS A 443 -21.35 16.53 -10.74
N PHE A 444 -20.44 16.46 -9.77
CA PHE A 444 -20.71 16.80 -8.39
C PHE A 444 -20.21 18.20 -8.08
N SER A 445 -20.95 18.96 -7.26
CA SER A 445 -20.54 20.25 -6.78
C SER A 445 -20.99 20.48 -5.33
N SER A 446 -20.25 21.33 -4.61
CA SER A 446 -20.66 21.78 -3.28
C SER A 446 -21.88 22.68 -3.39
N ILE A 447 -22.82 22.53 -2.47
CA ILE A 447 -23.99 23.40 -2.36
C ILE A 447 -23.50 24.73 -1.79
N ALA A 448 -23.81 25.86 -2.49
CA ALA A 448 -23.49 27.18 -1.99
C ALA A 448 -24.29 27.43 -0.70
N GLN A 449 -23.61 27.52 0.44
CA GLN A 449 -24.20 28.08 1.66
C GLN A 449 -24.08 29.57 1.57
N PHE A 450 -25.22 30.25 1.44
CA PHE A 450 -25.29 31.69 1.71
C PHE A 450 -25.06 31.80 3.24
N GLU A 451 -23.94 32.30 3.65
CA GLU A 451 -23.76 32.76 5.03
C GLU A 451 -24.72 33.96 5.17
N GLU A 452 -25.78 33.76 5.96
CA GLU A 452 -26.56 34.89 6.47
C GLU A 452 -25.60 35.69 7.36
N SER A 453 -25.21 36.86 6.88
CA SER A 453 -24.34 37.83 7.53
C SER A 453 -25.07 38.53 8.70
#